data_a310d3363cc5ae1b2187c52770f0a471
#
_entry.id   a310d3363cc5ae1b2187c52770f0a471
#
_cell.length_a   1.000
_cell.length_b   1.000
_cell.length_c   1.000
_cell.angle_alpha   90.00
_cell.angle_beta   90.00
_cell.angle_gamma   90.00
#
_symmetry.space_group_name_H-M   'P 1'
#
loop_
_entity.id
_entity.type
_entity.pdbx_description
1 polymer ?
#
loop_
_entity_poly.entity_id
_entity_poly.type
_entity_poly.pdbx_seq_one_letter_code
_entity_poly.pdbx_strand_id
1 'polypeptide(L)'
;MEKQMRAERERREKILQAEGEKKSSILIAEGEKESAILKAEAQKEAQIKMAEGEAEALLKIKKAEADGIKLLREAKADTSVLTLKSYEALEKLAEGQSTKIIVPSDMQNIATFGTVINEMIDKKK
;
A
#
# COMPACT_ATOMS: atom_id res chain seq x y z
N MET A 1 33.95 68.29 1.63
CA MET A 1 33.30 67.67 0.45
C MET A 1 33.60 66.18 0.29
N GLU A 2 34.83 65.76 0.38
CA GLU A 2 35.17 64.31 0.20
C GLU A 2 34.59 63.40 1.30
N LYS A 3 34.56 63.86 2.56
CA LYS A 3 33.98 63.09 3.67
C LYS A 3 32.47 62.89 3.57
N GLN A 4 31.75 63.90 3.07
CA GLN A 4 30.30 63.80 2.86
C GLN A 4 29.95 62.88 1.68
N MET A 5 30.73 62.92 0.61
CA MET A 5 30.55 62.02 -0.55
C MET A 5 30.85 60.57 -0.19
N ARG A 6 31.86 60.31 0.64
CA ARG A 6 32.15 58.95 1.16
C ARG A 6 31.01 58.43 2.03
N ALA A 7 30.54 59.22 2.97
CA ALA A 7 29.44 58.83 3.84
C ALA A 7 28.16 58.54 3.06
N GLU A 8 27.87 59.30 2.03
CA GLU A 8 26.70 59.07 1.17
C GLU A 8 26.84 57.80 0.29
N ARG A 9 28.04 57.50 -0.24
CA ARG A 9 28.30 56.27 -0.94
C ARG A 9 28.17 55.04 -0.05
N GLU A 10 28.77 55.10 1.15
CA GLU A 10 28.65 53.99 2.12
C GLU A 10 27.20 53.78 2.55
N ARG A 11 26.43 54.83 2.70
CA ARG A 11 25.00 54.72 3.01
C ARG A 11 24.22 54.04 1.89
N ARG A 12 24.45 54.47 0.64
CA ARG A 12 23.79 53.84 -0.55
C ARG A 12 24.21 52.39 -0.71
N GLU A 13 25.47 52.09 -0.51
CA GLU A 13 25.97 50.71 -0.58
C GLU A 13 25.29 49.81 0.44
N LYS A 14 25.19 50.24 1.72
CA LYS A 14 24.49 49.50 2.76
C LYS A 14 23.01 49.32 2.49
N ILE A 15 22.35 50.31 1.92
CA ILE A 15 20.93 50.21 1.53
C ILE A 15 20.76 49.20 0.39
N LEU A 16 21.58 49.26 -0.66
CA LEU A 16 21.53 48.32 -1.78
C LEU A 16 21.85 46.90 -1.34
N GLN A 17 22.81 46.72 -0.45
CA GLN A 17 23.14 45.42 0.11
C GLN A 17 21.95 44.86 0.92
N ALA A 18 21.36 45.66 1.80
CA ALA A 18 20.19 45.24 2.60
C ALA A 18 18.98 44.92 1.72
N GLU A 19 18.72 45.69 0.66
CA GLU A 19 17.66 45.42 -0.30
C GLU A 19 17.94 44.14 -1.11
N GLY A 20 19.19 43.91 -1.50
CA GLY A 20 19.63 42.68 -2.16
C GLY A 20 19.45 41.46 -1.29
N GLU A 21 19.87 41.51 -0.03
CA GLU A 21 19.68 40.42 0.93
C GLU A 21 18.19 40.12 1.18
N LYS A 22 17.38 41.18 1.33
CA LYS A 22 15.93 41.02 1.48
C LYS A 22 15.29 40.35 0.27
N LYS A 23 15.60 40.78 -0.95
CA LYS A 23 15.09 40.20 -2.17
C LYS A 23 15.54 38.74 -2.33
N SER A 24 16.81 38.46 -2.04
CA SER A 24 17.35 37.12 -2.05
C SER A 24 16.63 36.19 -1.08
N SER A 25 16.43 36.62 0.16
CA SER A 25 15.72 35.85 1.18
C SER A 25 14.27 35.57 0.79
N ILE A 26 13.59 36.54 0.21
CA ILE A 26 12.20 36.39 -0.26
C ILE A 26 12.15 35.35 -1.40
N LEU A 27 13.03 35.45 -2.39
CA LEU A 27 13.08 34.51 -3.50
C LEU A 27 13.41 33.09 -3.06
N ILE A 28 14.31 32.93 -2.10
CA ILE A 28 14.63 31.62 -1.52
C ILE A 28 13.39 31.05 -0.81
N ALA A 29 12.74 31.84 0.04
CA ALA A 29 11.55 31.41 0.76
C ALA A 29 10.38 31.08 -0.17
N GLU A 30 10.18 31.83 -1.23
CA GLU A 30 9.18 31.55 -2.26
C GLU A 30 9.51 30.24 -3.00
N GLY A 31 10.76 30.04 -3.40
CA GLY A 31 11.23 28.82 -4.04
C GLY A 31 11.08 27.59 -3.14
N GLU A 32 11.41 27.70 -1.87
CA GLU A 32 11.21 26.60 -0.90
C GLU A 32 9.73 26.27 -0.72
N LYS A 33 8.88 27.27 -0.61
CA LYS A 33 7.42 27.11 -0.52
C LYS A 33 6.87 26.39 -1.76
N GLU A 34 7.24 26.87 -2.94
CA GLU A 34 6.78 26.31 -4.21
C GLU A 34 7.27 24.86 -4.37
N SER A 35 8.54 24.60 -4.05
CA SER A 35 9.11 23.26 -4.03
C SER A 35 8.38 22.33 -3.06
N ALA A 36 8.05 22.80 -1.86
CA ALA A 36 7.31 22.01 -0.87
C ALA A 36 5.89 21.66 -1.35
N ILE A 37 5.20 22.61 -1.96
CA ILE A 37 3.87 22.40 -2.53
C ILE A 37 3.93 21.37 -3.66
N LEU A 38 4.83 21.52 -4.61
CA LEU A 38 5.01 20.59 -5.73
C LEU A 38 5.35 19.17 -5.26
N LYS A 39 6.20 19.05 -4.24
CA LYS A 39 6.51 17.74 -3.63
C LYS A 39 5.29 17.10 -2.98
N ALA A 40 4.50 17.88 -2.26
CA ALA A 40 3.29 17.39 -1.61
C ALA A 40 2.22 16.97 -2.64
N GLU A 41 2.05 17.74 -3.71
CA GLU A 41 1.15 17.40 -4.81
C GLU A 41 1.59 16.13 -5.55
N ALA A 42 2.89 16.01 -5.84
CA ALA A 42 3.44 14.82 -6.47
C ALA A 42 3.26 13.56 -5.60
N GLN A 43 3.47 13.68 -4.29
CA GLN A 43 3.23 12.58 -3.35
C GLN A 43 1.76 12.18 -3.30
N LYS A 44 0.85 13.15 -3.25
CA LYS A 44 -0.59 12.91 -3.30
C LYS A 44 -0.99 12.18 -4.58
N GLU A 45 -0.50 12.66 -5.72
CA GLU A 45 -0.81 12.05 -7.02
C GLU A 45 -0.28 10.62 -7.13
N ALA A 46 0.95 10.39 -6.65
CA ALA A 46 1.55 9.07 -6.59
C ALA A 46 0.73 8.10 -5.72
N GLN A 47 0.31 8.53 -4.53
CA GLN A 47 -0.53 7.72 -3.64
C GLN A 47 -1.89 7.38 -4.26
N ILE A 48 -2.53 8.35 -4.92
CA ILE A 48 -3.81 8.12 -5.62
C ILE A 48 -3.61 7.09 -6.73
N LYS A 49 -2.57 7.24 -7.55
CA LYS A 49 -2.29 6.31 -8.64
C LYS A 49 -1.96 4.89 -8.16
N MET A 50 -1.24 4.78 -7.07
CA MET A 50 -0.98 3.49 -6.44
C MET A 50 -2.27 2.84 -5.94
N ALA A 51 -3.10 3.59 -5.22
CA ALA A 51 -4.37 3.10 -4.71
C ALA A 51 -5.36 2.71 -5.83
N GLU A 52 -5.42 3.49 -6.90
CA GLU A 52 -6.21 3.15 -8.10
C GLU A 52 -5.72 1.86 -8.75
N GLY A 53 -4.41 1.70 -8.89
CA GLY A 53 -3.78 0.49 -9.44
C GLY A 53 -4.05 -0.76 -8.59
N GLU A 54 -3.93 -0.64 -7.28
CA GLU A 54 -4.24 -1.73 -6.34
C GLU A 54 -5.73 -2.11 -6.38
N ALA A 55 -6.62 -1.12 -6.40
CA ALA A 55 -8.06 -1.36 -6.51
C ALA A 55 -8.43 -2.05 -7.82
N GLU A 56 -7.85 -1.62 -8.93
CA GLU A 56 -8.07 -2.24 -10.24
C GLU A 56 -7.53 -3.67 -10.29
N ALA A 57 -6.35 -3.90 -9.75
CA ALA A 57 -5.75 -5.23 -9.66
C ALA A 57 -6.61 -6.18 -8.81
N LEU A 58 -7.05 -5.73 -7.64
CA LEU A 58 -7.92 -6.50 -6.76
C LEU A 58 -9.26 -6.84 -7.45
N LEU A 59 -9.83 -5.86 -8.14
CA LEU A 59 -11.08 -6.07 -8.88
C LEU A 59 -10.92 -7.12 -10.00
N LYS A 60 -9.81 -7.09 -10.72
CA LYS A 60 -9.49 -8.10 -11.75
C LYS A 60 -9.30 -9.49 -11.14
N ILE A 61 -8.62 -9.59 -10.02
CA ILE A 61 -8.44 -10.86 -9.29
C ILE A 61 -9.79 -11.41 -8.85
N LYS A 62 -10.64 -10.57 -8.23
CA LYS A 62 -11.96 -11.00 -7.75
C LYS A 62 -12.90 -11.39 -8.89
N LYS A 63 -12.82 -10.72 -10.02
CA LYS A 63 -13.56 -11.13 -11.23
C LYS A 63 -13.08 -12.49 -11.73
N ALA A 64 -11.78 -12.71 -11.84
CA ALA A 64 -11.21 -13.99 -12.26
C ALA A 64 -11.60 -15.15 -11.32
N GLU A 65 -11.57 -14.92 -10.00
CA GLU A 65 -12.05 -15.89 -9.02
C GLU A 65 -13.53 -16.21 -9.20
N ALA A 66 -14.37 -15.18 -9.37
CA ALA A 66 -15.80 -15.36 -9.58
C ALA A 66 -16.11 -16.12 -10.88
N ASP A 67 -15.39 -15.82 -11.96
CA ASP A 67 -15.51 -16.52 -13.23
C ASP A 67 -15.04 -17.97 -13.12
N GLY A 68 -13.97 -18.22 -12.38
CA GLY A 68 -13.52 -19.57 -12.04
C GLY A 68 -14.57 -20.39 -11.30
N ILE A 69 -15.23 -19.77 -10.30
CA ILE A 69 -16.32 -20.41 -9.54
C ILE A 69 -17.53 -20.68 -10.44
N LYS A 70 -17.88 -19.76 -11.33
CA LYS A 70 -18.96 -19.96 -12.30
C LYS A 70 -18.66 -21.13 -13.23
N LEU A 71 -17.45 -21.20 -13.77
CA LEU A 71 -17.02 -22.31 -14.62
C LEU A 71 -17.07 -23.67 -13.90
N LEU A 72 -16.66 -23.72 -12.65
CA LEU A 72 -16.77 -24.93 -11.82
C LEU A 72 -18.24 -25.31 -11.59
N ARG A 73 -19.12 -24.35 -11.39
CA ARG A 73 -20.56 -24.58 -11.21
C ARG A 73 -21.21 -25.07 -12.50
N GLU A 74 -20.87 -24.48 -13.64
CA GLU A 74 -21.38 -24.86 -14.96
C GLU A 74 -20.88 -26.26 -15.38
N ALA A 75 -19.65 -26.60 -15.02
CA ALA A 75 -19.08 -27.92 -15.24
C ALA A 75 -19.73 -29.04 -14.40
N LYS A 76 -20.76 -28.71 -13.60
CA LYS A 76 -21.42 -29.64 -12.65
C LYS A 76 -20.36 -30.39 -11.83
N ALA A 77 -19.63 -29.63 -11.03
CA ALA A 77 -18.57 -30.16 -10.17
C ALA A 77 -19.10 -31.29 -9.32
N ASP A 78 -18.75 -32.49 -9.72
CA ASP A 78 -19.05 -33.74 -9.01
C ASP A 78 -18.26 -33.81 -7.70
N THR A 79 -18.63 -34.73 -6.84
CA THR A 79 -17.94 -35.02 -5.58
C THR A 79 -16.43 -35.19 -5.79
N SER A 80 -16.03 -35.73 -6.96
CA SER A 80 -14.63 -35.87 -7.35
C SER A 80 -13.87 -34.55 -7.47
N VAL A 81 -14.49 -33.52 -8.03
CA VAL A 81 -13.88 -32.17 -8.18
C VAL A 81 -13.77 -31.47 -6.82
N LEU A 82 -14.78 -31.61 -5.96
CA LEU A 82 -14.74 -31.10 -4.59
C LEU A 82 -13.64 -31.76 -3.76
N THR A 83 -13.44 -33.10 -3.96
CA THR A 83 -12.34 -33.83 -3.32
C THR A 83 -10.97 -33.31 -3.78
N LEU A 84 -10.81 -33.06 -5.07
CA LEU A 84 -9.58 -32.52 -5.64
C LEU A 84 -9.29 -31.12 -5.06
N LYS A 85 -10.31 -30.27 -4.95
CA LYS A 85 -10.19 -28.94 -4.33
C LYS A 85 -9.85 -29.00 -2.85
N SER A 86 -10.36 -30.01 -2.13
CA SER A 86 -9.99 -30.23 -0.73
C SER A 86 -8.51 -30.61 -0.60
N TYR A 87 -7.98 -31.43 -1.50
CA TYR A 87 -6.56 -31.77 -1.52
C TYR A 87 -5.68 -30.56 -1.84
N GLU A 88 -6.08 -29.70 -2.77
CA GLU A 88 -5.37 -28.45 -3.04
C GLU A 88 -5.35 -27.52 -1.81
N ALA A 89 -6.48 -27.44 -1.09
CA ALA A 89 -6.56 -26.67 0.14
C ALA A 89 -5.68 -27.24 1.26
N LEU A 90 -5.60 -28.57 1.36
CA LEU A 90 -4.70 -29.27 2.30
C LEU A 90 -3.23 -29.05 1.95
N GLU A 91 -2.87 -29.06 0.67
CA GLU A 91 -1.52 -28.77 0.21
C GLU A 91 -1.09 -27.36 0.60
N LYS A 92 -1.96 -26.37 0.41
CA LYS A 92 -1.71 -25.00 0.86
C LYS A 92 -1.56 -24.88 2.38
N LEU A 93 -2.32 -25.65 3.16
CA LEU A 93 -2.18 -25.72 4.61
C LEU A 93 -0.88 -26.39 5.03
N ALA A 94 -0.44 -27.41 4.29
CA ALA A 94 0.82 -28.11 4.55
C ALA A 94 2.07 -27.23 4.27
N GLU A 95 1.97 -26.30 3.32
CA GLU A 95 3.00 -25.29 3.03
C GLU A 95 3.07 -24.19 4.11
N GLY A 96 2.05 -24.05 4.95
CA GLY A 96 2.02 -23.14 6.07
C GLY A 96 2.96 -23.61 7.21
N GLN A 97 3.40 -22.67 8.06
CA GLN A 97 4.35 -22.91 9.16
C GLN A 97 3.81 -23.76 10.32
N SER A 98 2.57 -24.19 10.32
CA SER A 98 2.00 -25.03 11.37
C SER A 98 2.24 -26.52 11.08
N THR A 99 3.15 -27.11 11.84
CA THR A 99 3.68 -28.45 11.61
C THR A 99 2.82 -29.60 12.15
N LYS A 100 1.65 -29.34 12.76
CA LYS A 100 0.80 -30.38 13.36
C LYS A 100 -0.66 -30.17 12.97
N ILE A 101 -1.05 -30.68 11.82
CA ILE A 101 -2.46 -30.83 11.43
C ILE A 101 -2.82 -32.29 11.57
N ILE A 102 -3.64 -32.63 12.56
CA ILE A 102 -4.25 -33.95 12.67
C ILE A 102 -5.45 -33.96 11.76
N VAL A 103 -5.31 -34.66 10.62
CA VAL A 103 -6.41 -34.84 9.68
C VAL A 103 -7.17 -36.11 10.08
N PRO A 104 -8.46 -36.00 10.47
CA PRO A 104 -9.26 -37.20 10.71
C PRO A 104 -9.46 -37.98 9.40
N SER A 105 -9.44 -39.31 9.49
CA SER A 105 -9.56 -40.21 8.34
C SER A 105 -10.89 -40.10 7.61
N ASP A 106 -11.90 -39.46 8.20
CA ASP A 106 -13.23 -39.23 7.64
C ASP A 106 -13.38 -37.76 7.22
N MET A 107 -12.75 -37.42 6.11
CA MET A 107 -12.83 -36.05 5.56
C MET A 107 -14.12 -35.76 4.75
N GLN A 108 -15.10 -36.64 4.80
CA GLN A 108 -16.35 -36.47 4.07
C GLN A 108 -17.30 -35.43 4.66
N ASN A 109 -17.02 -34.94 5.87
CA ASN A 109 -17.86 -33.99 6.58
C ASN A 109 -17.11 -32.71 6.91
N ILE A 110 -17.40 -31.64 6.18
CA ILE A 110 -16.82 -30.30 6.41
C ILE A 110 -17.12 -29.79 7.83
N ALA A 111 -18.26 -30.20 8.40
CA ALA A 111 -18.65 -29.89 9.79
C ALA A 111 -17.67 -30.51 10.81
N THR A 112 -17.18 -31.72 10.58
CA THR A 112 -16.21 -32.40 11.45
C THR A 112 -14.85 -31.70 11.38
N PHE A 113 -14.46 -31.20 10.23
CA PHE A 113 -13.24 -30.42 10.04
C PHE A 113 -13.31 -29.06 10.80
N GLY A 114 -14.44 -28.38 10.77
CA GLY A 114 -14.69 -27.15 11.53
C GLY A 114 -14.63 -27.37 13.04
N THR A 115 -15.14 -28.46 13.58
CA THR A 115 -15.07 -28.81 15.00
C THR A 115 -13.65 -29.13 15.44
N VAL A 116 -12.87 -29.85 14.64
CA VAL A 116 -11.45 -30.14 14.93
C VAL A 116 -10.61 -28.85 14.99
N ILE A 117 -10.82 -27.93 14.07
CA ILE A 117 -10.13 -26.62 14.08
C ILE A 117 -10.51 -25.84 15.33
N ASN A 118 -11.77 -25.82 15.75
CA ASN A 118 -12.23 -25.13 16.96
C ASN A 118 -11.61 -25.73 18.23
N GLU A 119 -11.51 -27.05 18.34
CA GLU A 119 -10.84 -27.72 19.45
C GLU A 119 -9.33 -27.42 19.51
N MET A 120 -8.68 -27.26 18.36
CA MET A 120 -7.27 -26.87 18.30
C MET A 120 -7.03 -25.44 18.75
N ILE A 121 -7.98 -24.54 18.52
CA ILE A 121 -7.91 -23.13 18.96
C ILE A 121 -8.15 -23.04 20.46
N ASP A 122 -9.08 -23.81 21.03
CA ASP A 122 -9.37 -23.82 22.46
C ASP A 122 -8.25 -24.42 23.31
N LYS A 123 -7.50 -25.38 22.81
CA LYS A 123 -6.31 -25.94 23.49
C LYS A 123 -5.10 -25.01 23.54
N LYS A 124 -5.13 -23.89 22.85
CA LYS A 124 -4.06 -22.89 22.82
C LYS A 124 -4.27 -21.75 23.82
N LYS A 125 -5.36 -21.75 24.58
CA LYS A 125 -5.58 -20.93 25.75
C LYS A 125 -5.20 -21.72 27.00
#